data_1337291d40ebcdb493f0d1d55a68ff0f
#
_entry.id   1337291d40ebcdb493f0d1d55a68ff0f
#
_cell.length_a   1.000
_cell.length_b   1.000
_cell.length_c   1.000
_cell.angle_alpha   90.00
_cell.angle_beta   90.00
_cell.angle_gamma   90.00
#
_symmetry.space_group_name_H-M   'P 1'
#
loop_
_entity.id
_entity.type
_entity.pdbx_description
1 polymer ?
#
loop_
_entity_poly.entity_id
_entity_poly.type
_entity_poly.pdbx_seq_one_letter_code
_entity_poly.pdbx_strand_id
1 'polypeptide(L)'
;MKGYIKRNVESNIQNALKEFPVLMVTGARQVGKSTLLRSLETKVKYEYITLDNPLDRASAKSEPQAFLRRYKPPIIIDEIQYAPELLPYIKILVDEKRFDDKQNSNGMFILTGSQMFKLMKGVSESLAGRVCIFHLYGLSHNEILGERDLPFLPTHERIGKVANKKYFGADELYEVIHRGMFPELTHGVNIQNFYSGYLQTYLERDIRDIVAIKDEMKFLKFMASIAVRTAQELKYDDITKEVEIDIKTAQSWLSILQTSGLVYMLQPYSNNAIKRIIKTPKIYFMDTGLACFLARYVDSRTLEVSAYSGAIFETYVITEIIKTYANNGMYPELYLYFYRDSNKKEIDLLIVQNGIVYPIEIKKSGNPRVATVNSFSVLSSLEKANLKIGEGGVICMVDKIIPINNKNNFIPIQCI
;
A
#
# COMPACT_ATOMS: atom_id res chain seq x y z
N MET A 1 -0.52 2.15 24.58
CA MET A 1 -1.90 1.64 24.46
C MET A 1 -1.87 0.11 24.55
N LYS A 2 -2.77 -0.53 25.33
CA LYS A 2 -2.89 -2.01 25.29
C LYS A 2 -3.30 -2.44 23.88
N GLY A 3 -2.55 -3.37 23.27
CA GLY A 3 -2.87 -3.92 21.95
C GLY A 3 -2.34 -3.15 20.74
N TYR A 4 -1.58 -2.07 20.90
CA TYR A 4 -0.96 -1.40 19.77
C TYR A 4 0.19 -2.22 19.20
N ILE A 5 0.12 -2.51 17.90
CA ILE A 5 1.22 -3.12 17.15
C ILE A 5 2.08 -1.99 16.59
N LYS A 6 3.35 -1.96 17.00
CA LYS A 6 4.30 -0.93 16.58
C LYS A 6 4.48 -0.96 15.07
N ARG A 7 4.38 0.22 14.43
CA ARG A 7 4.51 0.34 12.99
C ARG A 7 5.97 0.62 12.58
N ASN A 8 6.43 -0.09 11.58
CA ASN A 8 7.80 0.06 11.08
C ASN A 8 8.07 1.45 10.47
N VAL A 9 7.04 2.14 10.00
CA VAL A 9 7.13 3.50 9.44
C VAL A 9 7.41 4.59 10.48
N GLU A 10 7.23 4.34 11.79
CA GLU A 10 7.35 5.36 12.84
C GLU A 10 8.69 6.10 12.83
N SER A 11 9.80 5.39 12.66
CA SER A 11 11.13 6.00 12.61
C SER A 11 11.29 6.98 11.44
N ASN A 12 10.70 6.66 10.29
CA ASN A 12 10.72 7.52 9.11
C ASN A 12 9.84 8.76 9.30
N ILE A 13 8.68 8.59 9.95
CA ILE A 13 7.82 9.71 10.35
C ILE A 13 8.58 10.67 11.29
N GLN A 14 9.23 10.13 12.33
CA GLN A 14 10.03 10.93 13.27
C GLN A 14 11.19 11.69 12.60
N ASN A 15 11.81 11.11 11.58
CA ASN A 15 12.86 11.79 10.82
C ASN A 15 12.27 12.87 9.91
N ALA A 16 11.17 12.59 9.20
CA ALA A 16 10.51 13.57 8.35
C ALA A 16 9.99 14.79 9.12
N LEU A 17 9.59 14.64 10.39
CA LEU A 17 9.22 15.76 11.26
C LEU A 17 10.37 16.74 11.56
N LYS A 18 11.62 16.32 11.36
CA LYS A 18 12.80 17.20 11.49
C LYS A 18 13.10 17.96 10.20
N GLU A 19 12.55 17.53 9.08
CA GLU A 19 12.89 18.03 7.73
C GLU A 19 11.74 18.83 7.10
N PHE A 20 10.50 18.52 7.45
CA PHE A 20 9.30 19.10 6.86
C PHE A 20 8.41 19.77 7.90
N PRO A 21 7.84 20.96 7.60
CA PRO A 21 6.91 21.64 8.52
C PRO A 21 5.57 20.92 8.64
N VAL A 22 5.12 20.25 7.59
CA VAL A 22 3.87 19.52 7.56
C VAL A 22 4.15 18.06 7.18
N LEU A 23 3.59 17.14 7.94
CA LEU A 23 3.59 15.74 7.62
C LEU A 23 2.15 15.29 7.40
N MET A 24 1.93 14.43 6.41
CA MET A 24 0.62 13.88 6.13
C MET A 24 0.67 12.36 6.09
N VAL A 25 -0.19 11.71 6.88
CA VAL A 25 -0.36 10.25 6.88
C VAL A 25 -1.69 9.91 6.23
N THR A 26 -1.62 9.24 5.09
CA THR A 26 -2.78 8.81 4.30
C THR A 26 -2.89 7.29 4.29
N GLY A 27 -3.93 6.75 3.68
CA GLY A 27 -4.14 5.31 3.54
C GLY A 27 -5.59 4.92 3.78
N ALA A 28 -5.90 3.65 3.53
CA ALA A 28 -7.24 3.12 3.66
C ALA A 28 -7.85 3.35 5.05
N ARG A 29 -9.17 3.26 5.15
CA ARG A 29 -9.84 3.25 6.47
C ARG A 29 -9.37 2.07 7.29
N GLN A 30 -9.38 2.23 8.61
CA GLN A 30 -9.06 1.18 9.60
C GLN A 30 -7.65 0.56 9.52
N VAL A 31 -6.71 1.15 8.75
CA VAL A 31 -5.29 0.73 8.74
C VAL A 31 -4.50 1.22 9.95
N GLY A 32 -5.12 2.00 10.85
CA GLY A 32 -4.51 2.44 12.11
C GLY A 32 -3.83 3.81 12.07
N LYS A 33 -4.17 4.73 11.15
CA LYS A 33 -3.58 6.09 11.07
C LYS A 33 -3.66 6.87 12.38
N SER A 34 -4.87 7.04 12.91
CA SER A 34 -5.10 7.78 14.17
C SER A 34 -4.42 7.11 15.36
N THR A 35 -4.42 5.77 15.40
CA THR A 35 -3.75 4.98 16.46
C THR A 35 -2.24 5.16 16.38
N LEU A 36 -1.64 5.09 15.19
CA LEU A 36 -0.22 5.37 14.96
C LEU A 36 0.17 6.74 15.50
N LEU A 37 -0.56 7.80 15.12
CA LEU A 37 -0.20 9.17 15.52
C LEU A 37 -0.39 9.43 17.02
N ARG A 38 -1.39 8.82 17.64
CA ARG A 38 -1.58 8.89 19.11
C ARG A 38 -0.52 8.10 19.88
N SER A 39 0.09 7.10 19.26
CA SER A 39 1.13 6.26 19.87
C SER A 39 2.54 6.73 19.52
N LEU A 40 2.66 7.70 18.60
CA LEU A 40 3.95 8.17 18.11
C LEU A 40 4.74 8.87 19.23
N GLU A 41 5.88 8.30 19.58
CA GLU A 41 6.81 8.93 20.52
C GLU A 41 7.56 10.06 19.84
N THR A 42 7.32 11.30 20.27
CA THR A 42 7.98 12.48 19.75
C THR A 42 8.64 13.26 20.87
N LYS A 43 9.72 14.01 20.53
CA LYS A 43 10.41 14.89 21.50
C LYS A 43 9.51 16.03 21.97
N VAL A 44 8.59 16.46 21.13
CA VAL A 44 7.65 17.56 21.38
C VAL A 44 6.25 16.94 21.53
N LYS A 45 5.50 17.39 22.53
CA LYS A 45 4.11 16.93 22.72
C LYS A 45 3.20 17.63 21.72
N TYR A 46 2.53 16.84 20.88
CA TYR A 46 1.50 17.33 19.96
C TYR A 46 0.14 17.36 20.66
N GLU A 47 -0.60 18.42 20.45
CA GLU A 47 -2.04 18.44 20.73
C GLU A 47 -2.76 17.65 19.63
N TYR A 48 -3.72 16.78 19.99
CA TYR A 48 -4.46 15.94 19.05
C TYR A 48 -5.90 16.42 18.94
N ILE A 49 -6.30 16.80 17.74
CA ILE A 49 -7.66 17.23 17.40
C ILE A 49 -8.18 16.34 16.27
N THR A 50 -9.44 15.90 16.40
CA THR A 50 -10.11 15.16 15.32
C THR A 50 -11.30 15.94 14.78
N LEU A 51 -11.36 16.08 13.47
CA LEU A 51 -12.50 16.70 12.78
C LEU A 51 -13.71 15.74 12.62
N ASP A 52 -13.63 14.54 13.21
CA ASP A 52 -14.84 13.73 13.49
C ASP A 52 -15.75 14.40 14.52
N ASN A 53 -15.18 15.22 15.42
CA ASN A 53 -15.97 16.04 16.34
C ASN A 53 -16.74 17.11 15.55
N PRO A 54 -18.08 17.14 15.59
CA PRO A 54 -18.88 18.07 14.81
C PRO A 54 -18.63 19.55 15.15
N LEU A 55 -18.33 19.88 16.43
CA LEU A 55 -18.07 21.24 16.87
C LEU A 55 -16.73 21.76 16.33
N ASP A 56 -15.67 20.95 16.46
CA ASP A 56 -14.36 21.32 15.93
C ASP A 56 -14.40 21.40 14.40
N ARG A 57 -15.11 20.50 13.75
CA ARG A 57 -15.35 20.54 12.29
C ARG A 57 -16.08 21.82 11.86
N ALA A 58 -17.15 22.19 12.54
CA ALA A 58 -17.88 23.41 12.23
C ALA A 58 -17.00 24.66 12.39
N SER A 59 -16.26 24.77 13.51
CA SER A 59 -15.32 25.84 13.76
C SER A 59 -14.21 25.90 12.71
N ALA A 60 -13.62 24.75 12.36
CA ALA A 60 -12.55 24.65 11.35
C ALA A 60 -13.01 25.10 9.95
N LYS A 61 -14.28 24.87 9.60
CA LYS A 61 -14.85 25.29 8.31
C LYS A 61 -15.25 26.76 8.29
N SER A 62 -15.97 27.23 9.32
CA SER A 62 -16.52 28.59 9.32
C SER A 62 -15.46 29.64 9.64
N GLU A 63 -14.52 29.32 10.56
CA GLU A 63 -13.52 30.26 11.08
C GLU A 63 -12.10 29.61 11.14
N PRO A 64 -11.51 29.24 9.99
CA PRO A 64 -10.23 28.51 9.96
C PRO A 64 -9.10 29.21 10.71
N GLN A 65 -9.03 30.54 10.59
CA GLN A 65 -8.01 31.34 11.26
C GLN A 65 -8.18 31.34 12.78
N ALA A 66 -9.41 31.47 13.26
CA ALA A 66 -9.71 31.43 14.69
C ALA A 66 -9.44 30.03 15.26
N PHE A 67 -9.78 28.99 14.50
CA PHE A 67 -9.48 27.60 14.85
C PHE A 67 -7.97 27.39 15.07
N LEU A 68 -7.10 27.83 14.12
CA LEU A 68 -5.64 27.69 14.21
C LEU A 68 -5.00 28.66 15.24
N ARG A 69 -5.67 29.74 15.64
CA ARG A 69 -5.26 30.57 16.79
C ARG A 69 -5.54 29.88 18.12
N ARG A 70 -6.64 29.12 18.21
CA ARG A 70 -7.01 28.34 19.40
C ARG A 70 -6.10 27.11 19.55
N TYR A 71 -5.88 26.38 18.49
CA TYR A 71 -5.09 25.17 18.43
C TYR A 71 -3.75 25.44 17.74
N LYS A 72 -2.75 25.85 18.55
CA LYS A 72 -1.44 26.27 18.04
C LYS A 72 -0.52 25.09 17.72
N PRO A 73 0.33 25.20 16.67
CA PRO A 73 1.37 24.20 16.44
C PRO A 73 2.32 24.06 17.63
N PRO A 74 2.87 22.84 17.91
CA PRO A 74 2.72 21.63 17.11
C PRO A 74 1.42 20.87 17.38
N ILE A 75 0.72 20.49 16.31
CA ILE A 75 -0.63 19.91 16.40
C ILE A 75 -0.82 18.74 15.41
N ILE A 76 -1.59 17.74 15.84
CA ILE A 76 -2.13 16.68 14.97
C ILE A 76 -3.58 17.02 14.64
N ILE A 77 -3.90 17.16 13.36
CA ILE A 77 -5.28 17.33 12.86
C ILE A 77 -5.69 16.07 12.13
N ASP A 78 -6.54 15.29 12.78
CA ASP A 78 -7.05 14.02 12.25
C ASP A 78 -8.28 14.26 11.37
N GLU A 79 -8.39 13.53 10.25
CA GLU A 79 -9.46 13.60 9.25
C GLU A 79 -9.62 15.00 8.61
N ILE A 80 -8.48 15.61 8.18
CA ILE A 80 -8.40 16.96 7.59
C ILE A 80 -9.32 17.16 6.36
N GLN A 81 -9.71 16.08 5.65
CA GLN A 81 -10.62 16.15 4.52
C GLN A 81 -12.01 16.71 4.89
N TYR A 82 -12.36 16.71 6.17
CA TYR A 82 -13.61 17.32 6.62
C TYR A 82 -13.59 18.86 6.73
N ALA A 83 -12.39 19.47 6.75
CA ALA A 83 -12.23 20.91 6.69
C ALA A 83 -10.98 21.30 5.87
N PRO A 84 -10.99 21.06 4.55
CA PRO A 84 -9.87 21.42 3.65
C PRO A 84 -9.59 22.93 3.62
N GLU A 85 -10.53 23.73 4.09
CA GLU A 85 -10.43 25.18 4.27
C GLU A 85 -9.27 25.58 5.20
N LEU A 86 -8.78 24.68 6.06
CA LEU A 86 -7.61 24.89 6.91
C LEU A 86 -6.28 24.95 6.12
N LEU A 87 -6.18 24.25 4.97
CA LEU A 87 -4.92 24.09 4.24
C LEU A 87 -4.25 25.42 3.82
N PRO A 88 -4.98 26.42 3.27
CA PRO A 88 -4.39 27.71 2.97
C PRO A 88 -3.85 28.46 4.20
N TYR A 89 -4.51 28.37 5.34
CA TYR A 89 -4.07 29.00 6.58
C TYR A 89 -2.87 28.27 7.21
N ILE A 90 -2.82 26.95 7.13
CA ILE A 90 -1.64 26.16 7.50
C ILE A 90 -0.44 26.61 6.67
N LYS A 91 -0.62 26.82 5.35
CA LYS A 91 0.42 27.36 4.48
C LYS A 91 0.95 28.70 4.98
N ILE A 92 0.06 29.64 5.28
CA ILE A 92 0.43 30.98 5.75
C ILE A 92 1.28 30.87 7.03
N LEU A 93 0.81 30.13 8.04
CA LEU A 93 1.54 29.93 9.29
C LEU A 93 2.92 29.27 9.09
N VAL A 94 3.02 28.32 8.17
CA VAL A 94 4.30 27.68 7.82
C VAL A 94 5.23 28.70 7.15
N ASP A 95 4.73 29.51 6.22
CA ASP A 95 5.55 30.48 5.48
C ASP A 95 6.04 31.61 6.40
N GLU A 96 5.18 32.14 7.26
CA GLU A 96 5.56 33.13 8.30
C GLU A 96 6.65 32.55 9.20
N LYS A 97 6.46 31.33 9.74
CA LYS A 97 7.46 30.71 10.61
C LYS A 97 8.77 30.41 9.90
N ARG A 98 8.74 29.99 8.63
CA ARG A 98 9.94 29.77 7.82
C ARG A 98 10.71 31.06 7.54
N PHE A 99 10.01 32.16 7.41
CA PHE A 99 10.63 33.48 7.22
C PHE A 99 11.41 33.92 8.47
N ASP A 100 10.81 33.69 9.65
CA ASP A 100 11.43 34.04 10.93
C ASP A 100 12.57 33.07 11.32
N ASP A 101 12.33 31.78 11.19
CA ASP A 101 13.28 30.73 11.59
C ASP A 101 12.98 29.41 10.84
N LYS A 102 13.73 29.16 9.77
CA LYS A 102 13.53 27.99 8.92
C LYS A 102 13.70 26.66 9.66
N GLN A 103 14.62 26.55 10.60
CA GLN A 103 14.91 25.30 11.30
C GLN A 103 13.79 24.94 12.28
N ASN A 104 13.24 25.92 12.98
CA ASN A 104 12.16 25.73 13.94
C ASN A 104 10.75 25.73 13.29
N SER A 105 10.67 25.78 11.95
CA SER A 105 9.41 25.62 11.22
C SER A 105 9.06 24.17 10.90
N ASN A 106 9.91 23.21 11.21
CA ASN A 106 9.66 21.79 10.94
C ASN A 106 8.82 21.15 12.04
N GLY A 107 8.02 20.12 11.67
CA GLY A 107 7.16 19.42 12.61
C GLY A 107 6.02 20.24 13.19
N MET A 108 5.57 21.30 12.51
CA MET A 108 4.46 22.13 13.01
C MET A 108 3.12 21.39 12.96
N PHE A 109 2.86 20.66 11.88
CA PHE A 109 1.58 20.01 11.64
C PHE A 109 1.75 18.55 11.26
N ILE A 110 0.92 17.68 11.85
CA ILE A 110 0.71 16.32 11.36
C ILE A 110 -0.76 16.22 10.96
N LEU A 111 -1.01 15.88 9.71
CA LEU A 111 -2.35 15.76 9.14
C LEU A 111 -2.65 14.30 8.83
N THR A 112 -3.90 13.87 9.00
CA THR A 112 -4.37 12.59 8.47
C THR A 112 -5.57 12.77 7.57
N GLY A 113 -5.78 11.79 6.70
CA GLY A 113 -6.99 11.71 5.90
C GLY A 113 -7.12 10.36 5.20
N SER A 114 -8.36 9.89 5.09
CA SER A 114 -8.68 8.65 4.38
C SER A 114 -9.16 8.89 2.96
N GLN A 115 -9.73 10.07 2.66
CA GLN A 115 -10.26 10.44 1.35
C GLN A 115 -9.21 11.22 0.52
N MET A 116 -8.20 10.51 0.02
CA MET A 116 -7.09 11.11 -0.71
C MET A 116 -7.51 11.95 -1.91
N PHE A 117 -8.51 11.54 -2.67
CA PHE A 117 -8.88 12.20 -3.93
C PHE A 117 -9.28 13.67 -3.73
N LYS A 118 -10.14 13.97 -2.76
CA LYS A 118 -10.55 15.35 -2.45
C LYS A 118 -9.42 16.14 -1.81
N LEU A 119 -8.65 15.47 -0.96
CA LEU A 119 -7.63 16.09 -0.14
C LEU A 119 -6.37 16.46 -0.95
N MET A 120 -5.93 15.59 -1.88
CA MET A 120 -4.71 15.84 -2.67
C MET A 120 -4.78 17.08 -3.54
N LYS A 121 -5.97 17.44 -4.05
CA LYS A 121 -6.12 18.69 -4.77
C LYS A 121 -5.77 19.90 -3.90
N GLY A 122 -6.37 20.01 -2.72
CA GLY A 122 -6.10 21.11 -1.78
C GLY A 122 -4.65 21.08 -1.24
N VAL A 123 -4.11 19.90 -0.95
CA VAL A 123 -2.71 19.72 -0.51
C VAL A 123 -1.73 20.16 -1.59
N SER A 124 -1.94 19.75 -2.85
CA SER A 124 -1.08 20.14 -3.97
C SER A 124 -1.12 21.64 -4.23
N GLU A 125 -2.28 22.28 -4.11
CA GLU A 125 -2.43 23.72 -4.31
C GLU A 125 -1.82 24.54 -3.15
N SER A 126 -1.98 24.09 -1.89
CA SER A 126 -1.63 24.87 -0.73
C SER A 126 -0.27 24.49 -0.12
N LEU A 127 0.09 23.20 -0.08
CA LEU A 127 1.23 22.70 0.70
C LEU A 127 2.39 22.17 -0.17
N ALA A 128 2.40 22.45 -1.48
CA ALA A 128 3.51 22.05 -2.35
C ALA A 128 4.87 22.52 -1.81
N GLY A 129 5.85 21.61 -1.70
CA GLY A 129 7.17 21.87 -1.15
C GLY A 129 7.23 22.06 0.38
N ARG A 130 6.11 21.86 1.10
CA ARG A 130 6.00 22.01 2.56
C ARG A 130 5.58 20.74 3.26
N VAL A 131 5.03 19.76 2.53
CA VAL A 131 4.47 18.53 3.08
C VAL A 131 5.28 17.31 2.65
N CYS A 132 5.54 16.41 3.61
CA CYS A 132 5.96 15.03 3.36
C CYS A 132 4.75 14.11 3.54
N ILE A 133 4.52 13.20 2.60
CA ILE A 133 3.34 12.34 2.60
C ILE A 133 3.79 10.89 2.81
N PHE A 134 3.21 10.24 3.83
CA PHE A 134 3.35 8.81 4.08
C PHE A 134 2.05 8.09 3.75
N HIS A 135 2.15 7.01 3.00
CA HIS A 135 1.03 6.13 2.74
C HIS A 135 1.09 4.93 3.69
N LEU A 136 0.12 4.84 4.60
CA LEU A 136 0.02 3.75 5.56
C LEU A 136 -0.87 2.65 5.01
N TYR A 137 -0.31 1.45 4.86
CA TYR A 137 -1.02 0.24 4.48
C TYR A 137 -1.49 -0.54 5.72
N GLY A 138 -2.21 -1.64 5.53
CA GLY A 138 -2.44 -2.65 6.57
C GLY A 138 -1.12 -3.11 7.20
N LEU A 139 -1.18 -3.89 8.26
CA LEU A 139 0.03 -4.42 8.90
C LEU A 139 0.85 -5.25 7.90
N SER A 140 2.18 -5.21 8.00
CA SER A 140 3.01 -6.24 7.40
C SER A 140 3.01 -7.48 8.30
N HIS A 141 3.38 -8.63 7.74
CA HIS A 141 3.56 -9.84 8.54
C HIS A 141 4.64 -9.64 9.62
N ASN A 142 5.73 -8.96 9.26
CA ASN A 142 6.79 -8.61 10.21
C ASN A 142 6.30 -7.71 11.35
N GLU A 143 5.43 -6.73 11.08
CA GLU A 143 4.83 -5.90 12.13
C GLU A 143 3.99 -6.73 13.10
N ILE A 144 3.22 -7.72 12.61
CA ILE A 144 2.45 -8.63 13.46
C ILE A 144 3.37 -9.47 14.35
N LEU A 145 4.52 -9.90 13.84
CA LEU A 145 5.53 -10.65 14.60
C LEU A 145 6.40 -9.75 15.51
N GLY A 146 6.23 -8.43 15.47
CA GLY A 146 7.09 -7.47 16.17
C GLY A 146 8.49 -7.34 15.57
N GLU A 147 8.66 -7.72 14.31
CA GLU A 147 9.92 -7.67 13.59
C GLU A 147 10.03 -6.41 12.73
N ARG A 148 11.27 -6.08 12.33
CA ARG A 148 11.55 -4.95 11.49
C ARG A 148 11.42 -5.31 10.01
N ASP A 149 10.68 -4.50 9.24
CA ASP A 149 10.71 -4.54 7.79
C ASP A 149 12.05 -3.97 7.28
N LEU A 150 12.68 -4.70 6.38
CA LEU A 150 13.79 -4.20 5.58
C LEU A 150 13.37 -4.27 4.11
N PRO A 151 13.69 -3.27 3.27
CA PRO A 151 13.37 -3.32 1.85
C PRO A 151 13.81 -4.66 1.24
N PHE A 152 12.87 -5.36 0.61
CA PHE A 152 13.15 -6.68 0.09
C PHE A 152 14.03 -6.60 -1.16
N LEU A 153 15.09 -7.42 -1.18
CA LEU A 153 15.93 -7.72 -2.34
C LEU A 153 16.24 -9.22 -2.33
N PRO A 154 16.26 -9.92 -3.49
CA PRO A 154 16.55 -11.34 -3.56
C PRO A 154 18.06 -11.66 -3.46
N THR A 155 18.86 -10.74 -2.93
CA THR A 155 20.32 -10.91 -2.80
C THR A 155 20.67 -11.87 -1.67
N HIS A 156 21.73 -12.67 -1.84
CA HIS A 156 22.22 -13.57 -0.80
C HIS A 156 22.44 -12.86 0.54
N GLU A 157 22.99 -11.63 0.48
CA GLU A 157 23.20 -10.82 1.68
C GLU A 157 21.89 -10.51 2.40
N ARG A 158 20.85 -10.06 1.67
CA ARG A 158 19.57 -9.65 2.27
C ARG A 158 18.76 -10.84 2.78
N ILE A 159 18.61 -11.89 1.97
CA ILE A 159 17.84 -13.07 2.37
C ILE A 159 18.56 -13.85 3.47
N GLY A 160 19.91 -13.88 3.49
CA GLY A 160 20.70 -14.50 4.54
C GLY A 160 20.50 -13.87 5.92
N LYS A 161 20.24 -12.56 6.00
CA LYS A 161 19.96 -11.84 7.28
C LYS A 161 18.66 -12.31 7.94
N VAL A 162 17.73 -12.89 7.20
CA VAL A 162 16.41 -13.31 7.67
C VAL A 162 16.17 -14.81 7.49
N ALA A 163 17.17 -15.58 7.10
CA ALA A 163 17.06 -17.01 6.81
C ALA A 163 16.61 -17.85 8.03
N ASN A 164 16.80 -17.36 9.25
CA ASN A 164 16.44 -18.06 10.49
C ASN A 164 15.01 -17.74 10.98
N LYS A 165 14.21 -17.03 10.20
CA LYS A 165 12.81 -16.80 10.57
C LYS A 165 12.04 -18.10 10.63
N LYS A 166 11.08 -18.16 11.56
CA LYS A 166 10.23 -19.34 11.73
C LYS A 166 9.43 -19.58 10.43
N TYR A 167 9.58 -20.81 9.90
CA TYR A 167 8.75 -21.28 8.80
C TYR A 167 7.29 -21.47 9.28
N PHE A 168 6.35 -21.08 8.45
CA PHE A 168 4.94 -21.40 8.61
C PHE A 168 4.46 -22.21 7.40
N GLY A 169 3.66 -23.25 7.67
CA GLY A 169 3.17 -24.17 6.65
C GLY A 169 2.12 -23.54 5.73
N ALA A 170 1.68 -24.30 4.74
CA ALA A 170 0.68 -23.84 3.79
C ALA A 170 -0.62 -23.44 4.48
N ASP A 171 -1.13 -24.26 5.39
CA ASP A 171 -2.38 -24.01 6.12
C ASP A 171 -2.30 -22.68 6.88
N GLU A 172 -1.23 -22.48 7.67
CA GLU A 172 -1.00 -21.25 8.45
C GLU A 172 -0.90 -20.00 7.53
N LEU A 173 -0.21 -20.13 6.40
CA LEU A 173 -0.10 -19.06 5.43
C LEU A 173 -1.45 -18.69 4.81
N TYR A 174 -2.25 -19.67 4.40
CA TYR A 174 -3.57 -19.41 3.83
C TYR A 174 -4.58 -18.90 4.86
N GLU A 175 -4.42 -19.21 6.13
CA GLU A 175 -5.16 -18.55 7.22
C GLU A 175 -4.83 -17.06 7.30
N VAL A 176 -3.54 -16.69 7.21
CA VAL A 176 -3.11 -15.29 7.18
C VAL A 176 -3.63 -14.56 5.95
N ILE A 177 -3.49 -15.17 4.76
CA ILE A 177 -3.98 -14.61 3.50
C ILE A 177 -5.50 -14.38 3.53
N HIS A 178 -6.27 -15.36 4.02
CA HIS A 178 -7.73 -15.29 4.12
C HIS A 178 -8.20 -14.29 5.18
N ARG A 179 -7.50 -14.20 6.31
CA ARG A 179 -7.81 -13.24 7.37
C ARG A 179 -7.56 -11.80 6.92
N GLY A 180 -6.48 -11.55 6.14
CA GLY A 180 -6.01 -10.22 5.79
C GLY A 180 -5.20 -9.55 6.90
N MET A 181 -4.81 -8.30 6.66
CA MET A 181 -3.79 -7.57 7.41
C MET A 181 -4.29 -6.26 8.04
N PHE A 182 -5.62 -6.12 8.20
CA PHE A 182 -6.16 -5.00 8.98
C PHE A 182 -5.85 -5.20 10.48
N PRO A 183 -5.42 -4.14 11.20
CA PRO A 183 -5.06 -4.26 12.62
C PRO A 183 -6.13 -4.90 13.49
N GLU A 184 -7.40 -4.56 13.32
CA GLU A 184 -8.52 -5.09 14.11
C GLU A 184 -8.63 -6.61 14.03
N LEU A 185 -8.29 -7.21 12.88
CA LEU A 185 -8.36 -8.66 12.68
C LEU A 185 -7.30 -9.43 13.50
N THR A 186 -6.25 -8.76 13.97
CA THR A 186 -5.26 -9.37 14.86
C THR A 186 -5.78 -9.62 16.29
N HIS A 187 -6.92 -9.01 16.63
CA HIS A 187 -7.57 -9.14 17.95
C HIS A 187 -8.65 -10.22 18.01
N GLY A 188 -8.73 -11.10 17.00
CA GLY A 188 -9.67 -12.23 16.98
C GLY A 188 -11.10 -11.85 16.61
N VAL A 189 -11.30 -10.72 15.95
CA VAL A 189 -12.61 -10.30 15.43
C VAL A 189 -13.05 -11.25 14.32
N ASN A 190 -14.35 -11.54 14.25
CA ASN A 190 -14.92 -12.37 13.19
C ASN A 190 -14.70 -11.71 11.82
N ILE A 191 -14.04 -12.43 10.92
CA ILE A 191 -13.61 -11.94 9.58
C ILE A 191 -14.80 -11.49 8.75
N GLN A 192 -15.87 -12.28 8.71
CA GLN A 192 -17.05 -11.98 7.89
C GLN A 192 -17.78 -10.73 8.41
N ASN A 193 -17.95 -10.60 9.72
CA ASN A 193 -18.57 -9.42 10.32
C ASN A 193 -17.72 -8.16 10.08
N PHE A 194 -16.39 -8.30 10.18
CA PHE A 194 -15.47 -7.20 9.94
C PHE A 194 -15.58 -6.68 8.50
N TYR A 195 -15.41 -7.56 7.49
CA TYR A 195 -15.43 -7.11 6.10
C TYR A 195 -16.82 -6.66 5.63
N SER A 196 -17.89 -7.29 6.13
CA SER A 196 -19.26 -6.82 5.86
C SER A 196 -19.46 -5.39 6.36
N GLY A 197 -19.13 -5.13 7.64
CA GLY A 197 -19.21 -3.78 8.22
C GLY A 197 -18.25 -2.78 7.55
N TYR A 198 -17.04 -3.21 7.20
CA TYR A 198 -16.07 -2.39 6.47
C TYR A 198 -16.64 -1.92 5.11
N LEU A 199 -17.16 -2.84 4.30
CA LEU A 199 -17.73 -2.51 2.99
C LEU A 199 -18.94 -1.60 3.11
N GLN A 200 -19.85 -1.88 4.02
CA GLN A 200 -21.04 -1.04 4.24
C GLN A 200 -20.64 0.38 4.63
N THR A 201 -19.73 0.54 5.61
CA THR A 201 -19.30 1.88 6.05
C THR A 201 -18.43 2.60 5.00
N TYR A 202 -17.65 1.87 4.21
CA TYR A 202 -16.87 2.44 3.10
C TYR A 202 -17.79 2.98 2.00
N LEU A 203 -18.82 2.22 1.62
CA LEU A 203 -19.79 2.63 0.62
C LEU A 203 -20.58 3.87 1.07
N GLU A 204 -21.10 3.86 2.31
CA GLU A 204 -21.93 4.94 2.83
C GLU A 204 -21.17 6.26 2.99
N ARG A 205 -19.91 6.23 3.40
CA ARG A 205 -19.16 7.45 3.73
C ARG A 205 -18.22 7.91 2.62
N ASP A 206 -17.45 7.01 2.02
CA ASP A 206 -16.40 7.43 1.11
C ASP A 206 -16.90 7.51 -0.33
N ILE A 207 -17.74 6.57 -0.72
CA ILE A 207 -18.19 6.48 -2.11
C ILE A 207 -19.28 7.50 -2.40
N ARG A 208 -20.28 7.63 -1.54
CA ARG A 208 -21.35 8.63 -1.73
C ARG A 208 -20.84 10.06 -1.75
N ASP A 209 -19.80 10.35 -0.94
CA ASP A 209 -19.24 11.70 -0.84
C ASP A 209 -18.29 12.03 -2.01
N ILE A 210 -17.63 11.04 -2.61
CA ILE A 210 -16.60 11.25 -3.65
C ILE A 210 -17.21 11.29 -5.05
N VAL A 211 -18.11 10.37 -5.31
CA VAL A 211 -18.82 10.27 -6.59
C VAL A 211 -20.30 10.11 -6.27
N ALA A 212 -21.16 10.85 -6.95
CA ALA A 212 -22.60 10.60 -6.92
C ALA A 212 -22.88 9.21 -7.54
N ILE A 213 -22.41 8.16 -6.88
CA ILE A 213 -22.68 6.78 -7.33
C ILE A 213 -24.16 6.53 -7.08
N LYS A 214 -24.92 6.59 -8.17
CA LYS A 214 -26.33 6.30 -8.16
C LYS A 214 -26.64 4.82 -7.95
N ASP A 215 -25.63 3.93 -8.15
CA ASP A 215 -25.79 2.48 -8.11
C ASP A 215 -24.68 1.83 -7.28
N GLU A 216 -24.92 1.74 -5.97
CA GLU A 216 -24.00 1.10 -5.00
C GLU A 216 -23.81 -0.41 -5.30
N MET A 217 -24.85 -1.07 -5.82
CA MET A 217 -24.78 -2.49 -6.16
C MET A 217 -23.82 -2.75 -7.33
N LYS A 218 -23.84 -1.89 -8.35
CA LYS A 218 -22.88 -1.97 -9.45
C LYS A 218 -21.46 -1.68 -8.98
N PHE A 219 -21.27 -0.76 -8.04
CA PHE A 219 -19.96 -0.50 -7.48
C PHE A 219 -19.41 -1.70 -6.69
N LEU A 220 -20.26 -2.36 -5.87
CA LEU A 220 -19.87 -3.62 -5.20
C LEU A 220 -19.52 -4.72 -6.20
N LYS A 221 -20.32 -4.88 -7.27
CA LYS A 221 -20.03 -5.82 -8.35
C LYS A 221 -18.71 -5.47 -9.05
N PHE A 222 -18.41 -4.19 -9.25
CA PHE A 222 -17.14 -3.71 -9.77
C PHE A 222 -15.97 -4.07 -8.82
N MET A 223 -16.09 -3.81 -7.52
CA MET A 223 -15.06 -4.19 -6.53
C MET A 223 -14.82 -5.70 -6.55
N ALA A 224 -15.86 -6.52 -6.60
CA ALA A 224 -15.74 -7.97 -6.69
C ALA A 224 -15.08 -8.39 -8.01
N SER A 225 -15.44 -7.77 -9.14
CA SER A 225 -14.81 -8.02 -10.44
C SER A 225 -13.31 -7.68 -10.45
N ILE A 226 -12.91 -6.59 -9.77
CA ILE A 226 -11.50 -6.24 -9.58
C ILE A 226 -10.80 -7.23 -8.64
N ALA A 227 -11.45 -7.67 -7.55
CA ALA A 227 -10.87 -8.59 -6.57
C ALA A 227 -10.51 -9.95 -7.20
N VAL A 228 -11.41 -10.53 -7.98
CA VAL A 228 -11.13 -11.82 -8.67
C VAL A 228 -10.06 -11.71 -9.75
N ARG A 229 -9.70 -10.50 -10.18
CA ARG A 229 -8.64 -10.21 -11.15
C ARG A 229 -7.33 -9.75 -10.51
N THR A 230 -7.19 -9.85 -9.19
CA THR A 230 -5.91 -9.54 -8.54
C THR A 230 -4.77 -10.36 -9.17
N ALA A 231 -3.58 -9.80 -9.26
CA ALA A 231 -2.41 -10.34 -9.95
C ALA A 231 -2.56 -10.48 -11.50
N GLN A 232 -3.56 -9.84 -12.10
CA GLN A 232 -3.78 -9.89 -13.55
C GLN A 232 -3.63 -8.50 -14.19
N GLU A 233 -3.34 -8.48 -15.49
CA GLU A 233 -3.38 -7.23 -16.26
C GLU A 233 -4.80 -6.65 -16.30
N LEU A 234 -4.89 -5.34 -16.15
CA LEU A 234 -6.15 -4.61 -16.20
C LEU A 234 -6.77 -4.65 -17.60
N LYS A 235 -7.96 -5.22 -17.73
CA LYS A 235 -8.74 -5.24 -18.97
C LYS A 235 -10.10 -4.61 -18.74
N TYR A 236 -10.24 -3.36 -19.13
CA TYR A 236 -11.50 -2.61 -18.95
C TYR A 236 -12.67 -3.23 -19.68
N ASP A 237 -12.46 -3.77 -20.89
CA ASP A 237 -13.52 -4.35 -21.71
C ASP A 237 -14.25 -5.53 -21.03
N ASP A 238 -13.50 -6.36 -20.31
CA ASP A 238 -14.08 -7.49 -19.58
C ASP A 238 -14.88 -7.02 -18.37
N ILE A 239 -14.32 -6.06 -17.60
CA ILE A 239 -14.93 -5.49 -16.40
C ILE A 239 -16.22 -4.75 -16.73
N THR A 240 -16.18 -3.90 -17.78
CA THR A 240 -17.32 -3.06 -18.16
C THR A 240 -18.50 -3.88 -18.64
N LYS A 241 -18.27 -4.97 -19.39
CA LYS A 241 -19.31 -5.91 -19.80
C LYS A 241 -19.94 -6.63 -18.61
N GLU A 242 -19.12 -7.12 -17.67
CA GLU A 242 -19.62 -7.86 -16.51
C GLU A 242 -20.44 -6.99 -15.56
N VAL A 243 -20.00 -5.75 -15.36
CA VAL A 243 -20.62 -4.81 -14.40
C VAL A 243 -21.74 -3.98 -15.05
N GLU A 244 -21.81 -3.98 -16.39
CA GLU A 244 -22.76 -3.16 -17.17
C GLU A 244 -22.58 -1.66 -16.93
N ILE A 245 -21.33 -1.19 -17.07
CA ILE A 245 -20.93 0.22 -16.95
C ILE A 245 -20.08 0.64 -18.15
N ASP A 246 -19.97 1.92 -18.41
CA ASP A 246 -19.05 2.43 -19.42
C ASP A 246 -17.60 2.50 -18.93
N ILE A 247 -16.66 2.63 -19.87
CA ILE A 247 -15.22 2.64 -19.58
C ILE A 247 -14.83 3.84 -18.69
N LYS A 248 -15.44 5.01 -18.88
CA LYS A 248 -15.12 6.21 -18.08
C LYS A 248 -15.52 6.01 -16.62
N THR A 249 -16.69 5.39 -16.40
CA THR A 249 -17.15 5.00 -15.07
C THR A 249 -16.19 4.00 -14.44
N ALA A 250 -15.77 2.95 -15.16
CA ALA A 250 -14.82 1.97 -14.65
C ALA A 250 -13.47 2.62 -14.29
N GLN A 251 -12.94 3.52 -15.11
CA GLN A 251 -11.72 4.28 -14.85
C GLN A 251 -11.85 5.17 -13.61
N SER A 252 -12.97 5.89 -13.47
CA SER A 252 -13.26 6.72 -12.31
C SER A 252 -13.33 5.88 -11.02
N TRP A 253 -14.04 4.76 -11.06
CA TRP A 253 -14.18 3.86 -9.91
C TRP A 253 -12.85 3.20 -9.51
N LEU A 254 -12.04 2.78 -10.50
CA LEU A 254 -10.72 2.24 -10.23
C LEU A 254 -9.79 3.31 -9.60
N SER A 255 -9.84 4.54 -10.09
CA SER A 255 -9.10 5.66 -9.49
C SER A 255 -9.48 5.89 -8.02
N ILE A 256 -10.75 5.70 -7.65
CA ILE A 256 -11.19 5.76 -6.26
C ILE A 256 -10.57 4.63 -5.43
N LEU A 257 -10.62 3.38 -5.91
CA LEU A 257 -10.01 2.24 -5.20
C LEU A 257 -8.51 2.44 -5.01
N GLN A 258 -7.83 2.96 -6.03
CA GLN A 258 -6.40 3.24 -5.99
C GLN A 258 -6.08 4.36 -5.00
N THR A 259 -6.76 5.49 -5.08
CA THR A 259 -6.53 6.63 -4.19
C THR A 259 -6.96 6.36 -2.75
N SER A 260 -7.93 5.46 -2.53
CA SER A 260 -8.30 4.97 -1.20
C SER A 260 -7.31 3.94 -0.63
N GLY A 261 -6.28 3.53 -1.40
CA GLY A 261 -5.29 2.56 -0.97
C GLY A 261 -5.79 1.12 -0.88
N LEU A 262 -6.91 0.80 -1.54
CA LEU A 262 -7.46 -0.56 -1.61
C LEU A 262 -6.83 -1.39 -2.72
N VAL A 263 -6.39 -0.73 -3.79
CA VAL A 263 -5.79 -1.35 -4.97
C VAL A 263 -4.47 -0.67 -5.31
N TYR A 264 -3.49 -1.47 -5.64
CA TYR A 264 -2.20 -1.04 -6.18
C TYR A 264 -2.08 -1.44 -7.64
N MET A 265 -1.50 -0.54 -8.44
CA MET A 265 -1.28 -0.75 -9.87
C MET A 265 0.22 -0.92 -10.12
N LEU A 266 0.67 -2.17 -10.25
CA LEU A 266 2.06 -2.48 -10.57
C LEU A 266 2.30 -2.22 -12.06
N GLN A 267 3.21 -1.29 -12.35
CA GLN A 267 3.51 -0.87 -13.71
C GLN A 267 4.45 -1.86 -14.41
N PRO A 268 4.33 -2.04 -15.73
CA PRO A 268 5.29 -2.84 -16.49
C PRO A 268 6.62 -2.09 -16.65
N TYR A 269 7.73 -2.80 -16.52
CA TYR A 269 9.03 -2.23 -16.78
C TYR A 269 9.27 -2.03 -18.28
N SER A 270 9.82 -0.88 -18.63
CA SER A 270 10.35 -0.59 -19.97
C SER A 270 11.52 0.38 -19.86
N ASN A 271 12.57 0.24 -20.66
CA ASN A 271 13.66 1.22 -20.75
C ASN A 271 13.19 2.59 -21.26
N ASN A 272 12.12 2.60 -22.03
CA ASN A 272 11.48 3.84 -22.47
C ASN A 272 10.46 4.29 -21.43
N ALA A 273 10.69 5.46 -20.79
CA ALA A 273 9.83 6.00 -19.75
C ALA A 273 8.37 6.20 -20.25
N ILE A 274 8.16 6.64 -21.47
CA ILE A 274 6.83 6.80 -22.06
C ILE A 274 6.11 5.45 -22.15
N LYS A 275 6.82 4.39 -22.56
CA LYS A 275 6.24 3.04 -22.65
C LYS A 275 5.88 2.44 -21.29
N ARG A 276 6.53 2.88 -20.19
CA ARG A 276 6.13 2.47 -18.82
C ARG A 276 4.75 3.00 -18.45
N ILE A 277 4.42 4.20 -18.89
CA ILE A 277 3.16 4.89 -18.55
C ILE A 277 1.98 4.39 -19.40
N ILE A 278 2.24 4.01 -20.65
CA ILE A 278 1.18 3.67 -21.65
C ILE A 278 0.75 2.20 -21.55
N LYS A 279 1.63 1.30 -21.08
CA LYS A 279 1.33 -0.13 -21.01
C LYS A 279 0.35 -0.46 -19.87
N THR A 280 -0.41 -1.52 -20.07
CA THR A 280 -1.40 -2.01 -19.11
C THR A 280 -0.74 -2.51 -17.82
N PRO A 281 -1.10 -1.97 -16.64
CA PRO A 281 -0.59 -2.44 -15.36
C PRO A 281 -1.26 -3.74 -14.89
N LYS A 282 -0.62 -4.42 -13.93
CA LYS A 282 -1.26 -5.46 -13.13
C LYS A 282 -1.96 -4.86 -11.91
N ILE A 283 -3.09 -5.43 -11.52
CA ILE A 283 -3.88 -5.01 -10.36
C ILE A 283 -3.57 -5.90 -9.17
N TYR A 284 -3.38 -5.29 -7.99
CA TYR A 284 -3.27 -6.00 -6.73
C TYR A 284 -4.16 -5.37 -5.68
N PHE A 285 -5.02 -6.18 -5.03
CA PHE A 285 -5.69 -5.74 -3.80
C PHE A 285 -4.68 -5.65 -2.66
N MET A 286 -4.66 -4.51 -1.94
CA MET A 286 -3.68 -4.29 -0.87
C MET A 286 -3.96 -5.09 0.40
N ASP A 287 -5.19 -5.57 0.56
CA ASP A 287 -5.56 -6.51 1.62
C ASP A 287 -6.13 -7.80 1.01
N THR A 288 -5.46 -8.91 1.24
CA THR A 288 -5.85 -10.22 0.69
C THR A 288 -7.14 -10.75 1.28
N GLY A 289 -7.42 -10.45 2.56
CA GLY A 289 -8.67 -10.88 3.19
C GLY A 289 -9.88 -10.17 2.61
N LEU A 290 -9.78 -8.86 2.32
CA LEU A 290 -10.83 -8.13 1.62
C LEU A 290 -11.05 -8.70 0.21
N ALA A 291 -9.97 -9.04 -0.51
CA ALA A 291 -10.08 -9.67 -1.82
C ALA A 291 -10.77 -11.03 -1.74
N CYS A 292 -10.41 -11.87 -0.75
CA CYS A 292 -11.05 -13.17 -0.52
C CYS A 292 -12.54 -13.01 -0.18
N PHE A 293 -12.90 -12.04 0.67
CA PHE A 293 -14.29 -11.76 1.04
C PHE A 293 -15.12 -11.34 -0.19
N LEU A 294 -14.61 -10.43 -1.00
CA LEU A 294 -15.25 -9.98 -2.25
C LEU A 294 -15.36 -11.11 -3.27
N ALA A 295 -14.37 -12.01 -3.35
CA ALA A 295 -14.37 -13.20 -4.18
C ALA A 295 -15.18 -14.38 -3.58
N ARG A 296 -15.83 -14.17 -2.41
CA ARG A 296 -16.72 -15.11 -1.72
C ARG A 296 -16.04 -16.40 -1.24
N TYR A 297 -14.76 -16.35 -0.87
CA TYR A 297 -14.10 -17.43 -0.16
C TYR A 297 -14.39 -17.34 1.32
N VAL A 298 -15.09 -18.33 1.86
CA VAL A 298 -15.58 -18.35 3.25
C VAL A 298 -14.56 -18.84 4.25
N ASP A 299 -13.57 -19.61 3.81
CA ASP A 299 -12.51 -20.18 4.64
C ASP A 299 -11.20 -20.38 3.87
N SER A 300 -10.11 -20.55 4.61
CA SER A 300 -8.74 -20.68 4.07
C SER A 300 -8.50 -21.98 3.32
N ARG A 301 -9.14 -23.08 3.70
CA ARG A 301 -8.97 -24.40 3.06
C ARG A 301 -9.58 -24.41 1.67
N THR A 302 -10.82 -23.91 1.54
CA THR A 302 -11.46 -23.76 0.24
C THR A 302 -10.65 -22.83 -0.68
N LEU A 303 -10.09 -21.75 -0.13
CA LEU A 303 -9.22 -20.82 -0.85
C LEU A 303 -7.96 -21.53 -1.37
N GLU A 304 -7.27 -22.29 -0.51
CA GLU A 304 -6.01 -22.94 -0.84
C GLU A 304 -6.10 -23.90 -2.01
N VAL A 305 -7.16 -24.68 -2.10
CA VAL A 305 -7.36 -25.68 -3.18
C VAL A 305 -8.00 -25.10 -4.44
N SER A 306 -8.42 -23.84 -4.42
CA SER A 306 -9.09 -23.19 -5.53
C SER A 306 -8.15 -22.79 -6.66
N ALA A 307 -8.71 -22.54 -7.85
CA ALA A 307 -7.98 -21.94 -8.98
C ALA A 307 -7.47 -20.52 -8.68
N TYR A 308 -8.10 -19.82 -7.75
CA TYR A 308 -7.73 -18.47 -7.32
C TYR A 308 -6.50 -18.43 -6.40
N SER A 309 -6.15 -19.55 -5.79
CA SER A 309 -5.10 -19.64 -4.77
C SER A 309 -3.72 -19.17 -5.24
N GLY A 310 -3.36 -19.37 -6.50
CA GLY A 310 -2.10 -18.87 -7.06
C GLY A 310 -2.08 -17.35 -7.16
N ALA A 311 -3.15 -16.74 -7.66
CA ALA A 311 -3.27 -15.29 -7.81
C ALA A 311 -3.28 -14.56 -6.46
N ILE A 312 -3.97 -15.10 -5.46
CA ILE A 312 -4.02 -14.50 -4.13
C ILE A 312 -2.70 -14.68 -3.36
N PHE A 313 -1.97 -15.78 -3.59
CA PHE A 313 -0.62 -15.98 -3.08
C PHE A 313 0.35 -14.95 -3.67
N GLU A 314 0.33 -14.75 -5.01
CA GLU A 314 1.11 -13.70 -5.67
C GLU A 314 0.76 -12.32 -5.11
N THR A 315 -0.53 -12.04 -4.92
CA THR A 315 -1.01 -10.78 -4.32
C THR A 315 -0.43 -10.57 -2.93
N TYR A 316 -0.45 -11.58 -2.07
CA TYR A 316 0.13 -11.51 -0.73
C TYR A 316 1.63 -11.18 -0.80
N VAL A 317 2.40 -11.91 -1.61
CA VAL A 317 3.84 -11.66 -1.78
C VAL A 317 4.13 -10.25 -2.26
N ILE A 318 3.44 -9.79 -3.31
CA ILE A 318 3.64 -8.44 -3.87
C ILE A 318 3.28 -7.37 -2.84
N THR A 319 2.17 -7.52 -2.12
CA THR A 319 1.74 -6.52 -1.13
C THR A 319 2.65 -6.49 0.09
N GLU A 320 3.18 -7.64 0.55
CA GLU A 320 4.19 -7.67 1.60
C GLU A 320 5.48 -6.95 1.14
N ILE A 321 5.96 -7.20 -0.07
CA ILE A 321 7.13 -6.49 -0.63
C ILE A 321 6.86 -4.98 -0.70
N ILE A 322 5.70 -4.53 -1.21
CA ILE A 322 5.31 -3.11 -1.23
C ILE A 322 5.42 -2.49 0.17
N LYS A 323 4.91 -3.18 1.19
CA LYS A 323 4.96 -2.70 2.58
C LYS A 323 6.40 -2.58 3.09
N THR A 324 7.32 -3.51 2.70
CA THR A 324 8.72 -3.38 3.11
C THR A 324 9.38 -2.10 2.59
N TYR A 325 9.02 -1.64 1.39
CA TYR A 325 9.49 -0.36 0.85
C TYR A 325 8.82 0.84 1.54
N ALA A 326 7.48 0.85 1.58
CA ALA A 326 6.72 1.95 2.16
C ALA A 326 7.04 2.19 3.64
N ASN A 327 7.16 1.13 4.43
CA ASN A 327 7.53 1.20 5.85
C ASN A 327 8.95 1.73 6.07
N ASN A 328 9.81 1.69 5.05
CA ASN A 328 11.13 2.31 5.06
C ASN A 328 11.19 3.72 4.41
N GLY A 329 10.03 4.34 4.17
CA GLY A 329 9.95 5.70 3.60
C GLY A 329 10.30 5.75 2.11
N MET A 330 10.33 4.60 1.45
CA MET A 330 10.59 4.50 0.01
C MET A 330 9.26 4.47 -0.76
N TYR A 331 9.25 5.00 -1.97
CA TYR A 331 8.09 4.97 -2.85
C TYR A 331 8.14 3.71 -3.73
N PRO A 332 7.30 2.69 -3.49
CA PRO A 332 7.38 1.41 -4.21
C PRO A 332 7.32 1.56 -5.74
N GLU A 333 6.59 2.55 -6.23
CA GLU A 333 6.40 2.85 -7.66
C GLU A 333 7.71 3.20 -8.39
N LEU A 334 8.74 3.61 -7.66
CA LEU A 334 10.05 3.93 -8.22
C LEU A 334 10.95 2.70 -8.38
N TYR A 335 10.63 1.60 -7.70
CA TYR A 335 11.49 0.43 -7.59
C TYR A 335 10.84 -0.84 -8.13
N LEU A 336 9.53 -0.99 -8.01
CA LEU A 336 8.79 -2.24 -8.24
C LEU A 336 8.05 -2.19 -9.58
N TYR A 337 8.27 -3.20 -10.41
CA TYR A 337 7.67 -3.35 -11.72
C TYR A 337 7.39 -4.83 -11.99
N PHE A 338 6.54 -5.15 -12.95
CA PHE A 338 6.55 -6.46 -13.59
C PHE A 338 7.18 -6.34 -14.99
N TYR A 339 7.49 -7.47 -15.62
CA TYR A 339 8.00 -7.47 -16.98
C TYR A 339 7.17 -8.37 -17.88
N ARG A 340 6.89 -7.88 -19.08
CA ARG A 340 6.28 -8.68 -20.13
C ARG A 340 6.80 -8.28 -21.49
N ASP A 341 7.29 -9.26 -22.25
CA ASP A 341 7.76 -9.04 -23.61
C ASP A 341 6.63 -9.14 -24.68
N SER A 342 6.97 -8.89 -25.93
CA SER A 342 6.04 -9.02 -27.06
C SER A 342 5.55 -10.46 -27.30
N ASN A 343 6.29 -11.45 -26.84
CA ASN A 343 5.97 -12.87 -26.94
C ASN A 343 5.15 -13.38 -25.73
N LYS A 344 4.66 -12.45 -24.90
CA LYS A 344 3.90 -12.73 -23.67
C LYS A 344 4.68 -13.51 -22.61
N LYS A 345 6.02 -13.56 -22.70
CA LYS A 345 6.83 -14.06 -21.59
C LYS A 345 6.85 -13.03 -20.50
N GLU A 346 6.58 -13.47 -19.27
CA GLU A 346 6.37 -12.62 -18.11
C GLU A 346 7.34 -12.95 -17.00
N ILE A 347 7.68 -11.94 -16.19
CA ILE A 347 8.34 -12.07 -14.88
C ILE A 347 7.45 -11.34 -13.89
N ASP A 348 7.08 -12.02 -12.82
CA ASP A 348 6.07 -11.56 -11.87
C ASP A 348 6.48 -10.24 -11.20
N LEU A 349 7.76 -10.10 -10.82
CA LEU A 349 8.29 -8.86 -10.23
C LEU A 349 9.72 -8.57 -10.70
N LEU A 350 9.99 -7.32 -11.05
CA LEU A 350 11.33 -6.76 -11.17
C LEU A 350 11.54 -5.70 -10.09
N ILE A 351 12.61 -5.80 -9.34
CA ILE A 351 13.09 -4.71 -8.49
C ILE A 351 14.22 -4.01 -9.22
N VAL A 352 14.11 -2.70 -9.39
CA VAL A 352 15.10 -1.89 -10.14
C VAL A 352 15.70 -0.86 -9.20
N GLN A 353 17.00 -1.02 -8.92
CA GLN A 353 17.71 -0.14 -7.99
C GLN A 353 19.18 -0.04 -8.36
N ASN A 354 19.75 1.15 -8.32
CA ASN A 354 21.17 1.43 -8.56
C ASN A 354 21.69 0.86 -9.91
N GLY A 355 20.89 0.90 -10.97
CA GLY A 355 21.24 0.37 -12.28
C GLY A 355 21.23 -1.15 -12.37
N ILE A 356 20.72 -1.83 -11.35
CA ILE A 356 20.61 -3.29 -11.29
C ILE A 356 19.13 -3.68 -11.32
N VAL A 357 18.82 -4.73 -12.06
CA VAL A 357 17.48 -5.34 -12.16
C VAL A 357 17.53 -6.69 -11.47
N TYR A 358 16.66 -6.89 -10.47
CA TYR A 358 16.54 -8.12 -9.70
C TYR A 358 15.24 -8.83 -10.08
N PRO A 359 15.29 -9.94 -10.83
CA PRO A 359 14.09 -10.65 -11.27
C PRO A 359 13.56 -11.61 -10.21
N ILE A 360 12.24 -11.68 -10.08
CA ILE A 360 11.55 -12.53 -9.11
C ILE A 360 10.36 -13.19 -9.78
N GLU A 361 10.26 -14.50 -9.66
CA GLU A 361 9.05 -15.29 -9.91
C GLU A 361 8.37 -15.61 -8.59
N ILE A 362 7.06 -15.77 -8.63
CA ILE A 362 6.25 -16.10 -7.47
C ILE A 362 5.44 -17.36 -7.78
N LYS A 363 5.64 -18.41 -7.01
CA LYS A 363 4.98 -19.69 -7.28
C LYS A 363 4.42 -20.32 -6.00
N LYS A 364 3.11 -20.56 -5.98
CA LYS A 364 2.44 -21.33 -4.93
C LYS A 364 2.90 -22.79 -5.02
N SER A 365 4.05 -23.12 -4.51
CA SER A 365 4.56 -24.49 -4.50
C SER A 365 5.60 -24.67 -3.41
N GLY A 366 5.52 -25.79 -2.69
CA GLY A 366 6.57 -26.26 -1.79
C GLY A 366 7.70 -27.02 -2.54
N ASN A 367 7.48 -27.36 -3.81
CA ASN A 367 8.47 -28.06 -4.66
C ASN A 367 8.52 -27.40 -6.05
N PRO A 368 9.04 -26.17 -6.16
CA PRO A 368 9.11 -25.45 -7.41
C PRO A 368 10.14 -26.06 -8.36
N ARG A 369 9.92 -25.91 -9.68
CA ARG A 369 10.83 -26.44 -10.71
C ARG A 369 11.98 -25.46 -10.95
N VAL A 370 13.21 -25.97 -11.08
CA VAL A 370 14.41 -25.19 -11.43
C VAL A 370 14.21 -24.39 -12.73
N ALA A 371 13.48 -24.97 -13.69
CA ALA A 371 13.17 -24.32 -14.97
C ALA A 371 12.34 -23.00 -14.84
N THR A 372 11.78 -22.70 -13.67
CA THR A 372 11.04 -21.45 -13.42
C THR A 372 11.89 -20.21 -13.71
N VAL A 373 13.18 -20.22 -13.38
CA VAL A 373 14.09 -19.10 -13.65
C VAL A 373 14.50 -18.93 -15.11
N ASN A 374 14.10 -19.84 -16.00
CA ASN A 374 14.38 -19.71 -17.43
C ASN A 374 13.65 -18.51 -18.06
N SER A 375 12.54 -18.04 -17.44
CA SER A 375 11.87 -16.80 -17.83
C SER A 375 12.82 -15.59 -17.77
N PHE A 376 13.82 -15.59 -16.88
CA PHE A 376 14.77 -14.48 -16.73
C PHE A 376 15.65 -14.24 -17.96
N SER A 377 15.79 -15.24 -18.85
CA SER A 377 16.50 -15.08 -20.13
C SER A 377 15.96 -13.96 -21.03
N VAL A 378 14.69 -13.58 -20.87
CA VAL A 378 14.08 -12.47 -21.63
C VAL A 378 14.70 -11.11 -21.29
N LEU A 379 15.37 -11.00 -20.13
CA LEU A 379 16.03 -9.77 -19.67
C LEU A 379 17.34 -9.45 -20.39
N SER A 380 17.86 -10.37 -21.22
CA SER A 380 19.07 -10.12 -22.02
C SER A 380 18.95 -8.86 -22.92
N SER A 381 17.74 -8.47 -23.29
CA SER A 381 17.47 -7.22 -23.99
C SER A 381 17.74 -5.98 -23.13
N LEU A 382 17.60 -6.08 -21.81
CA LEU A 382 17.86 -5.00 -20.86
C LEU A 382 19.36 -4.81 -20.62
N GLU A 383 20.16 -5.90 -20.68
CA GLU A 383 21.62 -5.83 -20.59
C GLU A 383 22.21 -5.03 -21.77
N LYS A 384 21.64 -5.18 -22.96
CA LYS A 384 22.02 -4.38 -24.13
C LYS A 384 21.75 -2.87 -23.95
N ALA A 385 20.92 -2.50 -22.99
CA ALA A 385 20.58 -1.13 -22.63
C ALA A 385 21.34 -0.63 -21.38
N ASN A 386 22.50 -1.21 -21.07
CA ASN A 386 23.37 -0.88 -19.95
C ASN A 386 22.79 -1.11 -18.54
N LEU A 387 21.77 -1.95 -18.39
CA LEU A 387 21.28 -2.40 -17.08
C LEU A 387 21.94 -3.74 -16.71
N LYS A 388 22.43 -3.83 -15.50
CA LYS A 388 23.00 -5.08 -14.98
C LYS A 388 21.88 -5.98 -14.45
N ILE A 389 21.87 -7.26 -14.82
CA ILE A 389 21.00 -8.25 -14.20
C ILE A 389 21.68 -8.78 -12.94
N GLY A 390 21.07 -8.50 -11.81
CA GLY A 390 21.50 -8.91 -10.48
C GLY A 390 21.09 -10.33 -10.12
N GLU A 391 21.17 -10.62 -8.83
CA GLU A 391 20.64 -11.84 -8.25
C GLU A 391 19.12 -11.85 -8.35
N GLY A 392 18.51 -13.04 -8.45
CA GLY A 392 17.08 -13.20 -8.55
C GLY A 392 16.61 -14.44 -7.80
N GLY A 393 15.36 -14.80 -7.98
CA GLY A 393 14.85 -16.01 -7.37
C GLY A 393 13.37 -16.29 -7.59
N VAL A 394 12.95 -17.36 -6.97
CA VAL A 394 11.54 -17.77 -6.94
C VAL A 394 11.06 -17.72 -5.51
N ILE A 395 10.15 -16.79 -5.19
CA ILE A 395 9.49 -16.77 -3.90
C ILE A 395 8.43 -17.87 -3.89
N CYS A 396 8.51 -18.76 -2.90
CA CYS A 396 7.67 -19.95 -2.87
C CYS A 396 7.54 -20.51 -1.45
N MET A 397 6.80 -21.63 -1.30
CA MET A 397 6.48 -22.24 -0.01
C MET A 397 7.51 -23.30 0.41
N VAL A 398 8.79 -23.01 0.21
CA VAL A 398 9.89 -23.86 0.72
C VAL A 398 10.23 -23.47 2.16
N ASP A 399 10.78 -24.38 2.92
CA ASP A 399 11.12 -24.19 4.35
C ASP A 399 12.48 -23.51 4.59
N LYS A 400 13.34 -23.49 3.57
CA LYS A 400 14.69 -22.90 3.61
C LYS A 400 15.11 -22.36 2.26
N ILE A 401 16.12 -21.49 2.25
CA ILE A 401 16.73 -21.00 1.02
C ILE A 401 17.45 -22.17 0.33
N ILE A 402 17.10 -22.41 -0.94
CA ILE A 402 17.69 -23.47 -1.75
C ILE A 402 18.30 -22.83 -3.00
N PRO A 403 19.64 -22.95 -3.22
CA PRO A 403 20.27 -22.42 -4.42
C PRO A 403 19.75 -23.15 -5.68
N ILE A 404 19.43 -22.36 -6.72
CA ILE A 404 19.10 -22.87 -8.06
C ILE A 404 20.36 -22.86 -8.91
N ASN A 405 21.10 -21.75 -8.84
CA ASN A 405 22.39 -21.55 -9.50
C ASN A 405 23.17 -20.41 -8.79
N ASN A 406 24.29 -19.96 -9.34
CA ASN A 406 25.16 -18.94 -8.73
C ASN A 406 24.49 -17.57 -8.52
N LYS A 407 23.31 -17.30 -9.13
CA LYS A 407 22.61 -16.01 -9.06
C LYS A 407 21.19 -16.13 -8.51
N ASN A 408 20.58 -17.31 -8.52
CA ASN A 408 19.17 -17.45 -8.23
C ASN A 408 18.93 -18.49 -7.14
N ASN A 409 17.92 -18.20 -6.27
CA ASN A 409 17.53 -19.08 -5.18
C ASN A 409 16.01 -19.35 -5.21
N PHE A 410 15.58 -20.49 -4.68
CA PHE A 410 14.25 -20.61 -4.12
C PHE A 410 14.26 -19.91 -2.76
N ILE A 411 13.36 -18.97 -2.59
CA ILE A 411 13.32 -18.06 -1.43
C ILE A 411 12.04 -18.35 -0.67
N PRO A 412 12.13 -18.77 0.60
CA PRO A 412 10.98 -18.90 1.47
C PRO A 412 10.22 -17.57 1.61
N ILE A 413 8.89 -17.64 1.63
CA ILE A 413 8.04 -16.44 1.76
C ILE A 413 8.33 -15.63 3.03
N GLN A 414 8.71 -16.28 4.12
CA GLN A 414 9.08 -15.61 5.38
C GLN A 414 10.39 -14.79 5.28
N CYS A 415 11.11 -14.85 4.18
CA CYS A 415 12.29 -14.02 3.93
C CYS A 415 11.95 -12.61 3.41
N ILE A 416 10.67 -12.29 3.23
CA ILE A 416 10.22 -10.94 2.82
C ILE A 416 10.34 -9.90 3.94
#